data_023b1170c088f14d66f8238fc03ddad9
#
_entry.id   023b1170c088f14d66f8238fc03ddad9
#
_cell.length_a   1.000
_cell.length_b   1.000
_cell.length_c   1.000
_cell.angle_alpha   90.00
_cell.angle_beta   90.00
_cell.angle_gamma   90.00
#
_symmetry.space_group_name_H-M   'P 1'
#
loop_
_entity.id
_entity.type
_entity.pdbx_description
1 polymer ?
#
loop_
_entity_poly.entity_id
_entity_poly.type
_entity_poly.pdbx_seq_one_letter_code
_entity_poly.pdbx_strand_id
1 'polypeptide(L)'
;MAALTDGPPGADGRAVADRILVDPVPMSRLTREGRAFVVTHETVHVTWRAHLAGQAPIWLQEGFADWVGYEGTGLAPEVIATDALAAVRRDGVPGSVPSTESFSAAGAAIQSEYQRSWVLVDLLIAQHGLPKILDLIEVATTQGAPNDAERAADAALASVLGTSRAEVTSAWQQRLASLAGSPATR
;
A
#
# COMPACT_ATOMS: atom_id res chain seq x y z
N MET A 1 -11.93 10.85 3.14
CA MET A 1 -11.23 10.50 1.87
C MET A 1 -11.29 11.73 0.98
N ALA A 2 -10.20 12.09 0.29
CA ALA A 2 -10.14 13.28 -0.57
C ALA A 2 -10.43 12.94 -2.04
N ALA A 3 -10.16 11.72 -2.47
CA ALA A 3 -10.52 11.18 -3.77
C ALA A 3 -10.72 9.68 -3.67
N LEU A 4 -11.27 9.07 -4.69
CA LEU A 4 -11.34 7.63 -4.89
C LEU A 4 -11.41 7.31 -6.38
N THR A 5 -10.88 6.14 -6.75
CA THR A 5 -11.00 5.60 -8.10
C THR A 5 -12.26 4.73 -8.20
N ASP A 6 -13.10 5.00 -9.20
CA ASP A 6 -14.36 4.31 -9.44
C ASP A 6 -14.60 4.09 -10.94
N GLY A 7 -15.18 2.93 -11.27
CA GLY A 7 -15.59 2.59 -12.63
C GLY A 7 -16.03 1.13 -12.73
N PRO A 8 -16.83 0.80 -13.77
CA PRO A 8 -17.30 -0.55 -13.97
C PRO A 8 -16.18 -1.46 -14.50
N PRO A 9 -16.14 -2.73 -14.09
CA PRO A 9 -15.29 -3.70 -14.75
C PRO A 9 -15.84 -4.03 -16.16
N GLY A 10 -14.93 -4.22 -17.10
CA GLY A 10 -15.25 -4.79 -18.41
C GLY A 10 -15.49 -6.30 -18.36
N ALA A 11 -15.80 -6.89 -19.51
CA ALA A 11 -16.09 -8.31 -19.63
C ALA A 11 -14.89 -9.22 -19.30
N ASP A 12 -13.67 -8.70 -19.42
CA ASP A 12 -12.43 -9.37 -19.09
C ASP A 12 -11.96 -9.12 -17.64
N GLY A 13 -12.77 -8.38 -16.84
CA GLY A 13 -12.46 -8.03 -15.45
C GLY A 13 -11.55 -6.82 -15.28
N ARG A 14 -11.09 -6.20 -16.38
CA ARG A 14 -10.34 -4.93 -16.33
C ARG A 14 -11.29 -3.76 -16.36
N ALA A 15 -10.87 -2.63 -15.80
CA ALA A 15 -11.66 -1.41 -15.89
C ALA A 15 -11.61 -0.82 -17.31
N VAL A 16 -12.75 -0.39 -17.80
CA VAL A 16 -12.89 0.19 -19.16
C VAL A 16 -13.04 1.71 -19.16
N ALA A 17 -13.40 2.31 -18.03
CA ALA A 17 -13.67 3.75 -17.92
C ALA A 17 -13.58 4.24 -16.49
N ASP A 18 -12.47 3.96 -15.81
CA ASP A 18 -12.24 4.47 -14.45
C ASP A 18 -12.14 5.98 -14.41
N ARG A 19 -12.63 6.54 -13.31
CA ARG A 19 -12.60 7.97 -13.00
C ARG A 19 -12.06 8.17 -11.61
N ILE A 20 -11.32 9.25 -11.44
CA ILE A 20 -10.94 9.73 -10.11
C ILE A 20 -12.03 10.69 -9.65
N LEU A 21 -12.80 10.28 -8.65
CA LEU A 21 -13.83 11.10 -8.02
C LEU A 21 -13.19 11.92 -6.89
N VAL A 22 -13.26 13.24 -7.00
CA VAL A 22 -12.64 14.15 -6.03
C VAL A 22 -13.71 14.73 -5.12
N ASP A 23 -13.53 14.60 -3.79
CA ASP A 23 -14.31 15.37 -2.84
C ASP A 23 -13.65 16.75 -2.65
N PRO A 24 -14.32 17.85 -3.08
CA PRO A 24 -13.71 19.19 -3.06
C PRO A 24 -13.44 19.68 -1.63
N VAL A 25 -14.20 19.25 -0.63
CA VAL A 25 -14.07 19.75 0.74
C VAL A 25 -12.77 19.26 1.41
N PRO A 26 -12.49 17.97 1.56
CA PRO A 26 -11.19 17.53 2.07
C PRO A 26 -10.04 17.88 1.12
N MET A 27 -10.22 17.82 -0.20
CA MET A 27 -9.18 18.15 -1.16
C MET A 27 -8.71 19.61 -1.03
N SER A 28 -9.63 20.56 -0.76
CA SER A 28 -9.29 21.98 -0.59
C SER A 28 -8.43 22.26 0.66
N ARG A 29 -8.46 21.37 1.65
CA ARG A 29 -7.67 21.49 2.89
C ARG A 29 -6.23 20.98 2.75
N LEU A 30 -5.93 20.27 1.67
CA LEU A 30 -4.60 19.77 1.40
C LEU A 30 -3.69 20.86 0.83
N THR A 31 -2.40 20.74 1.11
CA THR A 31 -1.37 21.51 0.41
C THR A 31 -1.34 21.14 -1.07
N ARG A 32 -0.55 21.85 -1.87
CA ARG A 32 -0.34 21.49 -3.28
C ARG A 32 0.27 20.09 -3.40
N GLU A 33 1.26 19.80 -2.57
CA GLU A 33 1.96 18.51 -2.54
C GLU A 33 1.01 17.39 -2.07
N GLY A 34 0.18 17.65 -1.06
CA GLY A 34 -0.84 16.69 -0.60
C GLY A 34 -1.89 16.39 -1.68
N ARG A 35 -2.29 17.38 -2.47
CA ARG A 35 -3.18 17.16 -3.62
C ARG A 35 -2.50 16.36 -4.72
N ALA A 36 -1.24 16.66 -5.01
CA ALA A 36 -0.45 15.90 -5.99
C ALA A 36 -0.32 14.44 -5.56
N PHE A 37 0.01 14.18 -4.28
CA PHE A 37 0.04 12.84 -3.69
C PHE A 37 -1.27 12.10 -3.93
N VAL A 38 -2.42 12.68 -3.54
CA VAL A 38 -3.73 12.01 -3.69
C VAL A 38 -4.02 11.67 -5.16
N VAL A 39 -3.79 12.61 -6.09
CA VAL A 39 -4.05 12.36 -7.52
C VAL A 39 -3.10 11.28 -8.06
N THR A 40 -1.84 11.27 -7.65
CA THR A 40 -0.87 10.24 -8.05
C THR A 40 -1.30 8.86 -7.52
N HIS A 41 -1.63 8.76 -6.24
CA HIS A 41 -2.15 7.54 -5.61
C HIS A 41 -3.35 6.96 -6.39
N GLU A 42 -4.37 7.79 -6.65
CA GLU A 42 -5.55 7.34 -7.41
C GLU A 42 -5.23 6.96 -8.86
N THR A 43 -4.24 7.62 -9.47
CA THR A 43 -3.77 7.28 -10.83
C THR A 43 -3.15 5.88 -10.86
N VAL A 44 -2.49 5.45 -9.79
CA VAL A 44 -1.98 4.07 -9.68
C VAL A 44 -3.13 3.07 -9.71
N HIS A 45 -4.23 3.32 -8.97
CA HIS A 45 -5.39 2.45 -9.01
C HIS A 45 -6.05 2.40 -10.39
N VAL A 46 -6.21 3.54 -11.07
CA VAL A 46 -6.71 3.58 -12.47
C VAL A 46 -5.82 2.71 -13.37
N THR A 47 -4.50 2.88 -13.27
CA THR A 47 -3.54 2.12 -14.08
C THR A 47 -3.61 0.62 -13.78
N TRP A 48 -3.65 0.27 -12.49
CA TRP A 48 -3.76 -1.11 -12.03
C TRP A 48 -5.00 -1.79 -12.62
N ARG A 49 -6.16 -1.20 -12.40
CA ARG A 49 -7.45 -1.73 -12.84
C ARG A 49 -7.62 -1.77 -14.37
N ALA A 50 -6.93 -0.89 -15.09
CA ALA A 50 -6.91 -0.92 -16.54
C ALA A 50 -6.05 -2.06 -17.13
N HIS A 51 -5.03 -2.52 -16.42
CA HIS A 51 -4.08 -3.51 -16.91
C HIS A 51 -4.27 -4.90 -16.31
N LEU A 52 -4.72 -5.00 -15.05
CA LEU A 52 -4.86 -6.25 -14.32
C LEU A 52 -6.33 -6.58 -14.06
N ALA A 53 -6.71 -7.81 -14.41
CA ALA A 53 -8.05 -8.33 -14.18
C ALA A 53 -8.11 -9.01 -12.81
N GLY A 54 -8.76 -8.38 -11.83
CA GLY A 54 -8.91 -8.95 -10.49
C GLY A 54 -8.44 -8.03 -9.38
N GLN A 55 -8.15 -8.63 -8.24
CA GLN A 55 -7.74 -7.92 -7.03
C GLN A 55 -6.47 -8.55 -6.44
N ALA A 56 -5.54 -7.72 -6.02
CA ALA A 56 -4.47 -8.10 -5.09
C ALA A 56 -4.91 -7.80 -3.65
N PRO A 57 -4.19 -8.27 -2.63
CA PRO A 57 -4.45 -7.85 -1.25
C PRO A 57 -4.39 -6.33 -1.11
N ILE A 58 -5.27 -5.77 -0.26
CA ILE A 58 -5.37 -4.32 -0.09
C ILE A 58 -4.02 -3.71 0.34
N TRP A 59 -3.27 -4.38 1.23
CA TRP A 59 -1.96 -3.90 1.65
C TRP A 59 -0.98 -3.68 0.48
N LEU A 60 -1.04 -4.55 -0.54
CA LEU A 60 -0.17 -4.43 -1.72
C LEU A 60 -0.63 -3.31 -2.65
N GLN A 61 -1.95 -3.18 -2.85
CA GLN A 61 -2.53 -2.13 -3.68
C GLN A 61 -2.27 -0.75 -3.08
N GLU A 62 -2.66 -0.55 -1.82
CA GLU A 62 -2.55 0.74 -1.13
C GLU A 62 -1.10 1.09 -0.81
N GLY A 63 -0.32 0.10 -0.37
CA GLY A 63 1.09 0.32 -0.08
C GLY A 63 1.90 0.72 -1.32
N PHE A 64 1.59 0.13 -2.48
CA PHE A 64 2.24 0.49 -3.73
C PHE A 64 1.75 1.86 -4.27
N ALA A 65 0.45 2.15 -4.16
CA ALA A 65 -0.09 3.45 -4.54
C ALA A 65 0.50 4.58 -3.69
N ASP A 66 0.61 4.37 -2.38
CA ASP A 66 1.28 5.30 -1.46
C ASP A 66 2.78 5.42 -1.79
N TRP A 67 3.46 4.31 -2.09
CA TRP A 67 4.88 4.35 -2.43
C TRP A 67 5.12 5.23 -3.67
N VAL A 68 4.34 5.04 -4.73
CA VAL A 68 4.41 5.90 -5.95
C VAL A 68 4.05 7.34 -5.62
N GLY A 69 3.04 7.57 -4.77
CA GLY A 69 2.60 8.90 -4.37
C GLY A 69 3.66 9.70 -3.60
N TYR A 70 4.50 9.02 -2.81
CA TYR A 70 5.60 9.64 -2.07
C TYR A 70 6.92 9.68 -2.84
N GLU A 71 7.04 8.98 -3.97
CA GLU A 71 8.27 8.98 -4.77
C GLU A 71 8.64 10.40 -5.20
N GLY A 72 9.91 10.74 -5.04
CA GLY A 72 10.44 12.06 -5.37
C GLY A 72 10.07 13.22 -4.42
N THR A 73 9.29 12.97 -3.35
CA THR A 73 8.97 14.00 -2.35
C THR A 73 10.15 14.36 -1.45
N GLY A 74 11.12 13.46 -1.31
CA GLY A 74 12.25 13.63 -0.39
C GLY A 74 11.89 13.51 1.09
N LEU A 75 10.66 13.11 1.42
CA LEU A 75 10.24 12.89 2.81
C LEU A 75 10.94 11.66 3.39
N ALA A 76 11.41 11.79 4.63
CA ALA A 76 12.00 10.66 5.34
C ALA A 76 10.93 9.62 5.70
N PRO A 77 11.27 8.31 5.75
CA PRO A 77 10.34 7.25 6.13
C PRO A 77 9.62 7.49 7.46
N GLU A 78 10.30 8.10 8.43
CA GLU A 78 9.73 8.43 9.74
C GLU A 78 8.64 9.50 9.67
N VAL A 79 8.69 10.37 8.68
CA VAL A 79 7.66 11.38 8.43
C VAL A 79 6.46 10.75 7.73
N ILE A 80 6.69 9.90 6.71
CA ILE A 80 5.62 9.21 5.98
C ILE A 80 4.86 8.26 6.91
N ALA A 81 5.56 7.50 7.75
CA ALA A 81 4.99 6.49 8.63
C ALA A 81 4.65 7.00 10.05
N THR A 82 4.44 8.29 10.25
CA THR A 82 4.31 8.93 11.57
C THR A 82 3.31 8.24 12.49
N ASP A 83 2.09 7.95 12.02
CA ASP A 83 1.02 7.35 12.84
C ASP A 83 1.29 5.86 13.11
N ALA A 84 1.81 5.13 12.11
CA ALA A 84 2.23 3.74 12.30
C ALA A 84 3.34 3.62 13.34
N LEU A 85 4.35 4.50 13.29
CA LEU A 85 5.45 4.51 14.25
C LEU A 85 5.01 4.98 15.64
N ALA A 86 4.06 5.91 15.73
CA ALA A 86 3.45 6.29 16.99
C ALA A 86 2.70 5.11 17.64
N ALA A 87 1.97 4.32 16.83
CA ALA A 87 1.32 3.10 17.29
C ALA A 87 2.35 2.05 17.77
N VAL A 88 3.44 1.85 17.02
CA VAL A 88 4.53 0.93 17.43
C VAL A 88 5.16 1.34 18.78
N ARG A 89 5.39 2.64 18.98
CA ARG A 89 5.95 3.15 20.28
C ARG A 89 4.99 2.94 21.44
N ARG A 90 3.69 3.01 21.21
CA ARG A 90 2.67 2.88 22.25
C ARG A 90 2.32 1.43 22.57
N ASP A 91 2.13 0.61 21.53
CA ASP A 91 1.51 -0.71 21.62
C ASP A 91 2.50 -1.86 21.31
N GLY A 92 3.70 -1.54 20.84
CA GLY A 92 4.68 -2.51 20.35
C GLY A 92 4.54 -2.80 18.86
N VAL A 93 5.48 -3.58 18.33
CA VAL A 93 5.50 -3.99 16.91
C VAL A 93 4.37 -4.98 16.63
N PRO A 94 3.59 -4.79 15.57
CA PRO A 94 2.50 -5.72 15.21
C PRO A 94 3.01 -7.15 14.95
N GLY A 95 2.18 -8.15 15.28
CA GLY A 95 2.54 -9.57 15.12
C GLY A 95 2.51 -10.06 13.67
N SER A 96 1.87 -9.34 12.76
CA SER A 96 1.72 -9.71 11.34
C SER A 96 1.76 -8.48 10.44
N VAL A 97 2.12 -8.68 9.18
CA VAL A 97 1.95 -7.67 8.13
C VAL A 97 0.47 -7.30 7.97
N PRO A 98 0.15 -6.11 7.42
CA PRO A 98 -1.22 -5.73 7.11
C PRO A 98 -1.93 -6.78 6.26
N SER A 99 -3.22 -6.93 6.47
CA SER A 99 -4.09 -7.83 5.70
C SER A 99 -5.32 -7.08 5.21
N THR A 100 -6.05 -7.65 4.26
CA THR A 100 -7.33 -7.07 3.79
C THR A 100 -8.30 -6.79 4.95
N GLU A 101 -8.32 -7.64 5.99
CA GLU A 101 -9.19 -7.47 7.16
C GLU A 101 -8.78 -6.24 8.00
N SER A 102 -7.48 -5.95 8.12
CA SER A 102 -6.99 -4.81 8.92
C SER A 102 -7.46 -3.46 8.38
N PHE A 103 -7.79 -3.37 7.10
CA PHE A 103 -8.36 -2.17 6.47
C PHE A 103 -9.86 -1.95 6.75
N SER A 104 -10.51 -2.86 7.48
CA SER A 104 -11.88 -2.64 7.99
C SER A 104 -11.94 -1.66 9.16
N ALA A 105 -10.81 -1.24 9.70
CA ALA A 105 -10.71 -0.24 10.75
C ALA A 105 -11.17 1.16 10.26
N ALA A 106 -11.44 2.06 11.20
CA ALA A 106 -11.86 3.42 10.90
C ALA A 106 -10.97 4.47 11.61
N GLY A 107 -11.00 5.70 11.10
CA GLY A 107 -10.29 6.82 11.70
C GLY A 107 -8.77 6.67 11.66
N ALA A 108 -8.08 7.03 12.74
CA ALA A 108 -6.62 6.98 12.82
C ALA A 108 -6.03 5.56 12.68
N ALA A 109 -6.81 4.53 13.01
CA ALA A 109 -6.37 3.15 12.87
C ALA A 109 -6.17 2.76 11.40
N ILE A 110 -7.08 3.15 10.51
CA ILE A 110 -6.92 2.86 9.08
C ILE A 110 -5.73 3.62 8.48
N GLN A 111 -5.47 4.86 8.90
CA GLN A 111 -4.31 5.62 8.45
C GLN A 111 -2.99 4.91 8.82
N SER A 112 -2.93 4.32 10.01
CA SER A 112 -1.80 3.50 10.42
C SER A 112 -1.62 2.27 9.51
N GLU A 113 -2.70 1.64 9.03
CA GLU A 113 -2.61 0.48 8.12
C GLU A 113 -2.07 0.87 6.73
N TYR A 114 -2.49 2.02 6.17
CA TYR A 114 -1.88 2.58 4.95
C TYR A 114 -0.37 2.76 5.12
N GLN A 115 0.05 3.44 6.19
CA GLN A 115 1.46 3.70 6.46
C GLN A 115 2.27 2.41 6.72
N ARG A 116 1.69 1.41 7.40
CA ARG A 116 2.29 0.09 7.59
C ARG A 116 2.48 -0.64 6.27
N SER A 117 1.51 -0.53 5.38
CA SER A 117 1.57 -1.11 4.03
C SER A 117 2.61 -0.42 3.16
N TRP A 118 2.71 0.91 3.26
CA TRP A 118 3.78 1.67 2.63
C TRP A 118 5.16 1.19 3.09
N VAL A 119 5.40 1.06 4.42
CA VAL A 119 6.68 0.56 4.97
C VAL A 119 6.99 -0.83 4.44
N LEU A 120 5.97 -1.70 4.28
CA LEU A 120 6.15 -3.04 3.75
C LEU A 120 6.58 -3.02 2.28
N VAL A 121 5.89 -2.25 1.45
CA VAL A 121 6.20 -2.13 0.01
C VAL A 121 7.55 -1.45 -0.20
N ASP A 122 7.87 -0.39 0.54
CA ASP A 122 9.17 0.28 0.53
C ASP A 122 10.31 -0.70 0.84
N LEU A 123 10.14 -1.51 1.89
CA LEU A 123 11.10 -2.56 2.24
C LEU A 123 11.29 -3.58 1.12
N LEU A 124 10.20 -4.08 0.53
CA LEU A 124 10.26 -5.06 -0.54
C LEU A 124 10.94 -4.48 -1.80
N ILE A 125 10.64 -3.24 -2.16
CA ILE A 125 11.29 -2.56 -3.29
C ILE A 125 12.79 -2.35 -3.00
N ALA A 126 13.14 -1.94 -1.79
CA ALA A 126 14.54 -1.77 -1.39
C ALA A 126 15.35 -3.08 -1.45
N GLN A 127 14.73 -4.22 -1.13
CA GLN A 127 15.38 -5.53 -1.11
C GLN A 127 15.44 -6.19 -2.50
N HIS A 128 14.40 -6.05 -3.32
CA HIS A 128 14.24 -6.83 -4.55
C HIS A 128 14.24 -5.98 -5.83
N GLY A 129 14.08 -4.67 -5.70
CA GLY A 129 13.96 -3.73 -6.81
C GLY A 129 12.52 -3.62 -7.36
N LEU A 130 12.20 -2.46 -7.91
CA LEU A 130 10.87 -2.16 -8.45
C LEU A 130 10.38 -3.17 -9.51
N PRO A 131 11.22 -3.63 -10.49
CA PRO A 131 10.75 -4.61 -11.48
C PRO A 131 10.19 -5.88 -10.85
N LYS A 132 10.85 -6.42 -9.81
CA LYS A 132 10.36 -7.61 -9.10
C LYS A 132 9.06 -7.37 -8.34
N ILE A 133 8.82 -6.15 -7.87
CA ILE A 133 7.57 -5.82 -7.20
C ILE A 133 6.43 -5.65 -8.21
N LEU A 134 6.71 -5.18 -9.43
CA LEU A 134 5.72 -5.20 -10.52
C LEU A 134 5.34 -6.63 -10.92
N ASP A 135 6.33 -7.53 -11.03
CA ASP A 135 6.07 -8.97 -11.25
C ASP A 135 5.22 -9.57 -10.09
N LEU A 136 5.54 -9.20 -8.84
CA LEU A 136 4.78 -9.64 -7.66
C LEU A 136 3.32 -9.18 -7.74
N ILE A 137 3.09 -7.92 -8.11
CA ILE A 137 1.76 -7.33 -8.27
C ILE A 137 0.96 -8.10 -9.33
N GLU A 138 1.57 -8.37 -10.48
CA GLU A 138 0.91 -9.09 -11.57
C GLU A 138 0.49 -10.51 -11.13
N VAL A 139 1.41 -11.26 -10.51
CA VAL A 139 1.17 -12.63 -10.06
C VAL A 139 0.19 -12.69 -8.88
N ALA A 140 0.23 -11.71 -7.96
CA ALA A 140 -0.67 -11.63 -6.81
C ALA A 140 -2.08 -11.15 -7.17
N THR A 141 -2.28 -10.56 -8.35
CA THR A 141 -3.60 -10.09 -8.79
C THR A 141 -4.40 -11.26 -9.35
N THR A 142 -5.53 -11.58 -8.75
CA THR A 142 -6.37 -12.74 -9.13
C THR A 142 -7.85 -12.37 -9.20
N GLN A 143 -8.59 -13.10 -10.01
CA GLN A 143 -10.05 -13.05 -10.07
C GLN A 143 -10.61 -14.04 -9.03
N GLY A 144 -11.02 -13.54 -7.87
CA GLY A 144 -11.53 -14.39 -6.81
C GLY A 144 -12.00 -13.59 -5.59
N ALA A 145 -12.32 -14.31 -4.52
CA ALA A 145 -12.66 -13.69 -3.25
C ALA A 145 -11.43 -13.02 -2.60
N PRO A 146 -11.60 -12.06 -1.66
CA PRO A 146 -10.48 -11.39 -0.98
C PRO A 146 -9.47 -12.35 -0.33
N ASN A 147 -9.92 -13.50 0.20
CA ASN A 147 -9.02 -14.53 0.75
C ASN A 147 -8.20 -15.24 -0.34
N ASP A 148 -8.65 -15.24 -1.60
CA ASP A 148 -7.87 -15.78 -2.71
C ASP A 148 -6.72 -14.83 -3.05
N ALA A 149 -6.92 -13.52 -2.93
CA ALA A 149 -5.88 -12.52 -3.12
C ALA A 149 -4.73 -12.66 -2.08
N GLU A 150 -5.04 -12.92 -0.80
CA GLU A 150 -4.01 -13.16 0.22
C GLU A 150 -3.19 -14.44 -0.09
N ARG A 151 -3.85 -15.53 -0.49
CA ARG A 151 -3.16 -16.76 -0.89
C ARG A 151 -2.33 -16.59 -2.17
N ALA A 152 -2.86 -15.82 -3.13
CA ALA A 152 -2.12 -15.50 -4.35
C ALA A 152 -0.86 -14.68 -4.04
N ALA A 153 -0.95 -13.72 -3.11
CA ALA A 153 0.21 -12.97 -2.68
C ALA A 153 1.26 -13.84 -1.97
N ASP A 154 0.85 -14.81 -1.13
CA ASP A 154 1.77 -15.76 -0.52
C ASP A 154 2.50 -16.61 -1.56
N ALA A 155 1.77 -17.11 -2.56
CA ALA A 155 2.36 -17.84 -3.67
C ALA A 155 3.29 -16.97 -4.52
N ALA A 156 2.93 -15.71 -4.74
CA ALA A 156 3.74 -14.75 -5.47
C ALA A 156 5.02 -14.37 -4.72
N LEU A 157 4.97 -14.16 -3.39
CA LEU A 157 6.16 -13.95 -2.56
C LEU A 157 7.16 -15.09 -2.74
N ALA A 158 6.67 -16.34 -2.72
CA ALA A 158 7.52 -17.50 -2.91
C ALA A 158 8.07 -17.62 -4.33
N SER A 159 7.23 -17.49 -5.35
CA SER A 159 7.62 -17.71 -6.75
C SER A 159 8.41 -16.58 -7.38
N VAL A 160 8.10 -15.32 -7.02
CA VAL A 160 8.72 -14.13 -7.62
C VAL A 160 9.92 -13.63 -6.81
N LEU A 161 9.77 -13.59 -5.48
CA LEU A 161 10.80 -13.05 -4.59
C LEU A 161 11.62 -14.12 -3.88
N GLY A 162 11.21 -15.38 -3.92
CA GLY A 162 11.91 -16.48 -3.24
C GLY A 162 11.85 -16.40 -1.71
N THR A 163 10.81 -15.76 -1.17
CA THR A 163 10.64 -15.54 0.28
C THR A 163 9.25 -15.96 0.73
N SER A 164 9.09 -16.17 2.02
CA SER A 164 7.81 -16.51 2.65
C SER A 164 7.20 -15.29 3.35
N ARG A 165 5.86 -15.32 3.58
CA ARG A 165 5.19 -14.30 4.41
C ARG A 165 5.83 -14.17 5.80
N ALA A 166 6.28 -15.27 6.40
CA ALA A 166 6.92 -15.26 7.71
C ALA A 166 8.25 -14.48 7.69
N GLU A 167 9.09 -14.70 6.68
CA GLU A 167 10.35 -13.98 6.51
C GLU A 167 10.11 -12.51 6.23
N VAL A 168 9.15 -12.19 5.34
CA VAL A 168 8.73 -10.81 5.07
C VAL A 168 8.21 -10.14 6.35
N THR A 169 7.38 -10.83 7.12
CA THR A 169 6.86 -10.30 8.41
C THR A 169 8.02 -9.98 9.35
N SER A 170 8.98 -10.88 9.50
CA SER A 170 10.14 -10.65 10.38
C SER A 170 10.98 -9.46 9.94
N ALA A 171 11.28 -9.34 8.65
CA ALA A 171 12.04 -8.22 8.11
C ALA A 171 11.28 -6.87 8.28
N TRP A 172 9.98 -6.87 8.02
CA TRP A 172 9.13 -5.71 8.20
C TRP A 172 9.02 -5.27 9.67
N GLN A 173 8.88 -6.22 10.60
CA GLN A 173 8.89 -5.95 12.04
C GLN A 173 10.20 -5.27 12.47
N GLN A 174 11.33 -5.77 11.99
CA GLN A 174 12.65 -5.17 12.26
C GLN A 174 12.74 -3.74 11.68
N ARG A 175 12.22 -3.53 10.46
CA ARG A 175 12.18 -2.20 9.84
C ARG A 175 11.34 -1.23 10.65
N LEU A 176 10.12 -1.62 11.07
CA LEU A 176 9.26 -0.80 11.94
C LEU A 176 9.91 -0.48 13.27
N ALA A 177 10.53 -1.46 13.94
CA ALA A 177 11.24 -1.24 15.19
C ALA A 177 12.39 -0.25 15.03
N SER A 178 13.18 -0.39 13.96
CA SER A 178 14.28 0.52 13.64
C SER A 178 13.79 1.95 13.43
N LEU A 179 12.76 2.14 12.59
CA LEU A 179 12.18 3.46 12.33
C LEU A 179 11.55 4.08 13.60
N ALA A 180 10.88 3.27 14.42
CA ALA A 180 10.27 3.73 15.67
C ALA A 180 11.30 4.16 16.71
N GLY A 181 12.50 3.56 16.71
CA GLY A 181 13.62 3.94 17.58
C GLY A 181 14.42 5.15 17.09
N SER A 182 14.28 5.54 15.83
CA SER A 182 14.94 6.72 15.27
C SER A 182 14.22 8.00 15.67
N PRO A 183 14.94 9.09 16.07
CA PRO A 183 14.32 10.38 16.24
C PRO A 183 13.79 10.88 14.88
N ALA A 184 12.55 11.37 14.87
CA ALA A 184 11.98 11.99 13.66
C ALA A 184 12.85 13.19 13.26
N THR A 185 13.55 13.09 12.15
CA THR A 185 14.28 14.22 11.57
C THR A 185 13.24 15.16 10.95
N ARG A 186 13.17 16.39 11.50
CA ARG A 186 12.27 17.44 11.00
C ARG A 186 12.80 18.05 9.71
#